data_0f6505cf5c27f44d267d7f0635abb45d
#
_entry.id   0f6505cf5c27f44d267d7f0635abb45d
#
_cell.length_a   1.000
_cell.length_b   1.000
_cell.length_c   1.000
_cell.angle_alpha   90.00
_cell.angle_beta   90.00
_cell.angle_gamma   90.00
#
_symmetry.space_group_name_H-M   'P 1'
#
loop_
_entity.id
_entity.type
_entity.pdbx_description
1 polymer ?
#
loop_
_entity_poly.entity_id
_entity_poly.type
_entity_poly.pdbx_seq_one_letter_code
_entity_poly.pdbx_strand_id
1 'polypeptide(L)'
;NSLFNQEVQIPLTESYCGPCPKNWICYKNNCYQFFNESKNWYESQASCMSQNASLLKVYSKEDQDLLKLVKSYHWMGLVHIPTNGSWQWEDGSILSPNLLTIIEMQKGDCALYASSFKGYIENCSIPNTYICMQRTV
;
A
#
# COMPACT_ATOMS: atom_id res chain seq x y z
N ASN A 1 12.87 -1.61 -7.61
CA ASN A 1 11.77 -1.04 -8.38
C ASN A 1 12.09 0.38 -8.78
N SER A 2 12.03 0.65 -10.07
CA SER A 2 12.48 1.93 -10.62
C SER A 2 11.66 3.12 -10.16
N LEU A 3 10.40 2.93 -9.77
CA LEU A 3 9.57 4.04 -9.31
C LEU A 3 10.19 4.74 -8.10
N PHE A 4 10.68 3.96 -7.14
CA PHE A 4 11.30 4.54 -5.95
C PHE A 4 12.78 4.79 -6.12
N ASN A 5 13.49 3.89 -6.80
CA ASN A 5 14.94 3.97 -6.89
C ASN A 5 15.41 5.24 -7.59
N GLN A 6 14.57 5.85 -8.41
CA GLN A 6 14.91 7.08 -9.11
C GLN A 6 14.46 8.33 -8.40
N GLU A 7 13.50 8.22 -7.50
CA GLU A 7 12.89 9.39 -6.87
C GLU A 7 13.19 9.51 -5.39
N VAL A 8 13.54 8.40 -4.74
CA VAL A 8 13.83 8.39 -3.32
C VAL A 8 15.31 8.04 -3.13
N GLN A 9 16.05 8.95 -2.52
CA GLN A 9 17.43 8.70 -2.17
C GLN A 9 17.50 8.42 -0.68
N ILE A 10 17.92 7.20 -0.34
CA ILE A 10 18.07 6.79 1.05
C ILE A 10 19.47 7.20 1.50
N PRO A 11 19.58 8.03 2.54
CA PRO A 11 20.89 8.48 2.99
C PRO A 11 21.79 7.32 3.40
N LEU A 12 23.07 7.44 3.09
CA LEU A 12 24.05 6.42 3.46
C LEU A 12 24.19 6.28 4.97
N THR A 13 23.83 7.32 5.71
CA THR A 13 23.89 7.31 7.16
C THR A 13 22.63 6.72 7.78
N GLU A 14 21.65 6.35 6.97
CA GLU A 14 20.43 5.74 7.45
C GLU A 14 20.76 4.45 8.19
N SER A 15 20.02 4.19 9.27
CA SER A 15 20.20 2.94 9.99
C SER A 15 19.82 1.76 9.11
N TYR A 16 20.31 0.58 9.50
CA TYR A 16 20.06 -0.63 8.77
C TYR A 16 18.57 -0.85 8.50
N CYS A 17 18.25 -1.26 7.31
CA CYS A 17 16.89 -1.60 6.89
C CYS A 17 16.89 -2.99 6.29
N GLY A 18 15.88 -3.76 6.67
CA GLY A 18 15.74 -5.11 6.13
C GLY A 18 15.84 -6.17 7.22
N PRO A 19 15.96 -7.45 6.83
CA PRO A 19 16.05 -7.91 5.44
C PRO A 19 14.71 -7.82 4.70
N CYS A 20 14.82 -7.69 3.38
CA CYS A 20 13.67 -7.73 2.49
C CYS A 20 13.86 -8.81 1.44
N PRO A 21 12.79 -9.31 0.82
CA PRO A 21 12.93 -10.20 -0.31
C PRO A 21 13.75 -9.54 -1.42
N LYS A 22 14.35 -10.36 -2.25
CA LYS A 22 15.18 -9.85 -3.34
C LYS A 22 14.36 -8.93 -4.24
N ASN A 23 14.95 -7.78 -4.59
CA ASN A 23 14.37 -6.78 -5.47
C ASN A 23 13.22 -5.98 -4.84
N TRP A 24 12.97 -6.16 -3.56
CA TRP A 24 12.03 -5.32 -2.84
C TRP A 24 12.73 -4.09 -2.31
N ILE A 25 12.00 -3.00 -2.21
CA ILE A 25 12.53 -1.73 -1.69
C ILE A 25 12.44 -1.75 -0.18
N CYS A 26 13.56 -1.47 0.49
CA CYS A 26 13.55 -1.32 1.95
C CYS A 26 13.57 0.17 2.31
N TYR A 27 12.64 0.57 3.15
CA TYR A 27 12.56 1.97 3.59
C TYR A 27 11.98 2.03 4.99
N LYS A 28 12.79 2.54 5.92
CA LYS A 28 12.38 2.73 7.32
C LYS A 28 11.68 1.51 7.91
N ASN A 29 12.34 0.35 7.81
CA ASN A 29 11.89 -0.93 8.38
C ASN A 29 10.66 -1.53 7.72
N ASN A 30 10.36 -1.11 6.50
CA ASN A 30 9.32 -1.75 5.70
C ASN A 30 9.89 -2.14 4.34
N CYS A 31 9.38 -3.23 3.81
CA CYS A 31 9.72 -3.69 2.47
C CYS A 31 8.51 -3.46 1.57
N TYR A 32 8.75 -2.94 0.38
CA TYR A 32 7.69 -2.61 -0.57
C TYR A 32 8.01 -3.19 -1.93
N GLN A 33 6.99 -3.64 -2.65
CA GLN A 33 7.13 -4.03 -4.03
C GLN A 33 5.92 -3.58 -4.82
N PHE A 34 6.20 -2.96 -5.97
CA PHE A 34 5.17 -2.51 -6.89
C PHE A 34 5.00 -3.56 -7.98
N PHE A 35 3.77 -4.00 -8.18
CA PHE A 35 3.45 -4.98 -9.21
C PHE A 35 2.67 -4.29 -10.32
N ASN A 36 3.22 -4.33 -11.51
CA ASN A 36 2.63 -3.63 -12.67
C ASN A 36 1.58 -4.46 -13.39
N GLU A 37 1.45 -5.73 -13.02
CA GLU A 37 0.41 -6.57 -13.57
C GLU A 37 -0.91 -6.23 -12.90
N SER A 38 -1.95 -5.94 -13.69
CA SER A 38 -3.24 -5.56 -13.13
C SER A 38 -4.03 -6.78 -12.69
N LYS A 39 -4.52 -6.73 -11.46
CA LYS A 39 -5.34 -7.77 -10.85
C LYS A 39 -6.46 -7.09 -10.06
N ASN A 40 -7.57 -7.81 -9.83
CA ASN A 40 -8.58 -7.28 -8.93
C ASN A 40 -8.06 -7.32 -7.49
N TRP A 41 -8.82 -6.74 -6.56
CA TRP A 41 -8.32 -6.63 -5.18
C TRP A 41 -8.02 -7.99 -4.56
N TYR A 42 -8.91 -8.97 -4.76
CA TYR A 42 -8.75 -10.30 -4.15
C TYR A 42 -7.54 -11.05 -4.71
N GLU A 43 -7.34 -10.94 -6.01
CA GLU A 43 -6.17 -11.54 -6.66
C GLU A 43 -4.88 -10.86 -6.22
N SER A 44 -4.93 -9.55 -6.03
CA SER A 44 -3.79 -8.78 -5.55
C SER A 44 -3.43 -9.20 -4.12
N GLN A 45 -4.43 -9.35 -3.26
CA GLN A 45 -4.22 -9.83 -1.89
C GLN A 45 -3.56 -11.21 -1.90
N ALA A 46 -4.10 -12.14 -2.71
CA ALA A 46 -3.55 -13.49 -2.79
C ALA A 46 -2.11 -13.48 -3.29
N SER A 47 -1.79 -12.60 -4.24
CA SER A 47 -0.43 -12.46 -4.75
C SER A 47 0.53 -12.02 -3.66
N CYS A 48 0.16 -11.01 -2.88
CA CYS A 48 1.00 -10.56 -1.76
C CYS A 48 1.17 -11.68 -0.72
N MET A 49 0.09 -12.37 -0.38
CA MET A 49 0.14 -13.46 0.60
C MET A 49 1.05 -14.59 0.15
N SER A 50 1.12 -14.88 -1.14
CA SER A 50 2.01 -15.92 -1.65
C SER A 50 3.48 -15.58 -1.45
N GLN A 51 3.79 -14.33 -1.14
CA GLN A 51 5.14 -13.87 -0.88
C GLN A 51 5.33 -13.48 0.59
N ASN A 52 4.50 -14.01 1.47
CA ASN A 52 4.54 -13.71 2.90
C ASN A 52 4.41 -12.21 3.19
N ALA A 53 3.56 -11.56 2.41
CA ALA A 53 3.34 -10.12 2.53
C ALA A 53 1.85 -9.82 2.56
N SER A 54 1.50 -8.57 2.75
CA SER A 54 0.14 -8.09 2.64
C SER A 54 0.09 -6.98 1.60
N LEU A 55 -1.11 -6.59 1.18
CA LEU A 55 -1.25 -5.35 0.44
C LEU A 55 -0.82 -4.19 1.33
N LEU A 56 -0.44 -3.09 0.71
CA LEU A 56 0.02 -1.90 1.42
C LEU A 56 -0.91 -1.52 2.56
N LYS A 57 -0.34 -1.28 3.74
CA LYS A 57 -1.03 -0.67 4.87
C LYS A 57 -0.34 0.66 5.16
N VAL A 58 -1.12 1.73 5.21
CA VAL A 58 -0.61 3.04 5.59
C VAL A 58 -0.88 3.24 7.08
N TYR A 59 0.19 3.44 7.84
CA TYR A 59 0.06 3.58 9.30
C TYR A 59 0.77 4.80 9.85
N SER A 60 1.69 5.40 9.09
CA SER A 60 2.45 6.55 9.56
C SER A 60 2.96 7.36 8.38
N LYS A 61 2.57 8.61 8.32
CA LYS A 61 3.05 9.50 7.26
C LYS A 61 4.55 9.76 7.37
N GLU A 62 5.08 9.70 8.60
CA GLU A 62 6.51 9.92 8.81
C GLU A 62 7.33 8.72 8.40
N ASP A 63 6.95 7.54 8.87
CA ASP A 63 7.66 6.31 8.52
C ASP A 63 7.51 5.95 7.05
N GLN A 64 6.44 6.39 6.44
CA GLN A 64 6.09 6.03 5.08
C GLN A 64 6.04 7.24 4.15
N ASP A 65 6.89 8.23 4.41
CA ASP A 65 6.84 9.46 3.62
C ASP A 65 7.24 9.25 2.16
N LEU A 66 7.90 8.12 1.84
CA LEU A 66 8.16 7.77 0.44
C LEU A 66 6.85 7.63 -0.36
N LEU A 67 5.72 7.37 0.31
CA LEU A 67 4.44 7.21 -0.37
C LEU A 67 3.94 8.51 -1.00
N LYS A 68 4.51 9.65 -0.61
CA LYS A 68 4.20 10.93 -1.27
C LYS A 68 4.61 10.92 -2.73
N LEU A 69 5.59 10.11 -3.08
CA LEU A 69 6.20 10.11 -4.42
C LEU A 69 5.59 9.06 -5.34
N VAL A 70 4.67 8.24 -4.82
CA VAL A 70 4.05 7.18 -5.63
C VAL A 70 3.22 7.80 -6.74
N LYS A 71 3.40 7.28 -7.95
CA LYS A 71 2.65 7.73 -9.11
C LYS A 71 1.52 6.75 -9.41
N SER A 72 0.43 7.28 -9.97
CA SER A 72 -0.70 6.48 -10.39
C SER A 72 -1.46 5.90 -9.19
N TYR A 73 -2.32 4.94 -9.45
CA TYR A 73 -3.24 4.36 -8.48
C TYR A 73 -2.92 2.89 -8.33
N HIS A 74 -2.91 2.39 -7.07
CA HIS A 74 -2.54 1.00 -6.80
C HIS A 74 -3.40 0.46 -5.66
N TRP A 75 -3.84 -0.79 -5.79
CA TRP A 75 -4.56 -1.44 -4.69
C TRP A 75 -3.73 -1.39 -3.41
N MET A 76 -4.38 -1.05 -2.31
CA MET A 76 -3.85 -1.20 -0.96
C MET A 76 -4.81 -2.06 -0.15
N GLY A 77 -4.41 -2.45 1.05
CA GLY A 77 -5.17 -3.39 1.87
C GLY A 77 -6.32 -2.79 2.66
N LEU A 78 -6.93 -1.73 2.17
CA LEU A 78 -8.01 -1.04 2.87
C LEU A 78 -9.35 -1.44 2.27
N VAL A 79 -10.27 -1.91 3.14
CA VAL A 79 -11.59 -2.36 2.72
C VAL A 79 -12.66 -1.73 3.58
N HIS A 80 -13.81 -1.51 2.98
CA HIS A 80 -14.99 -0.99 3.65
C HIS A 80 -15.82 -2.15 4.17
N ILE A 81 -16.22 -2.07 5.44
CA ILE A 81 -17.07 -3.09 6.07
C ILE A 81 -18.50 -2.57 6.04
N PRO A 82 -19.37 -3.12 5.18
CA PRO A 82 -20.70 -2.55 4.98
C PRO A 82 -21.58 -2.56 6.24
N THR A 83 -21.38 -3.56 7.10
CA THR A 83 -22.24 -3.73 8.28
C THR A 83 -22.09 -2.60 9.29
N ASN A 84 -20.89 -1.99 9.40
CA ASN A 84 -20.67 -0.90 10.37
C ASN A 84 -20.11 0.36 9.73
N GLY A 85 -19.90 0.36 8.40
CA GLY A 85 -19.47 1.55 7.69
C GLY A 85 -18.01 1.94 7.91
N SER A 86 -17.20 1.10 8.53
CA SER A 86 -15.81 1.43 8.81
C SER A 86 -14.88 0.98 7.67
N TRP A 87 -13.75 1.68 7.55
CA TRP A 87 -12.67 1.28 6.68
C TRP A 87 -11.61 0.59 7.52
N GLN A 88 -11.25 -0.64 7.13
CA GLN A 88 -10.32 -1.48 7.89
C GLN A 88 -9.22 -2.01 7.00
N TRP A 89 -8.07 -2.20 7.60
CA TRP A 89 -6.95 -2.88 6.95
C TRP A 89 -7.13 -4.39 7.02
N GLU A 90 -6.35 -5.14 6.23
CA GLU A 90 -6.45 -6.60 6.19
C GLU A 90 -6.23 -7.23 7.55
N ASP A 91 -5.44 -6.60 8.42
CA ASP A 91 -5.16 -7.12 9.74
C ASP A 91 -6.28 -6.84 10.75
N GLY A 92 -7.37 -6.23 10.30
CA GLY A 92 -8.51 -5.92 11.14
C GLY A 92 -8.43 -4.57 11.85
N SER A 93 -7.30 -3.88 11.77
CA SER A 93 -7.21 -2.56 12.40
C SER A 93 -7.99 -1.53 11.60
N ILE A 94 -8.53 -0.55 12.30
CA ILE A 94 -9.34 0.48 11.68
C ILE A 94 -8.44 1.58 11.15
N LEU A 95 -8.82 2.16 10.01
CA LEU A 95 -8.11 3.30 9.44
C LEU A 95 -8.06 4.44 10.46
N SER A 96 -6.84 4.88 10.78
CA SER A 96 -6.65 6.00 11.70
C SER A 96 -7.14 7.30 11.09
N PRO A 97 -7.77 8.19 11.89
CA PRO A 97 -8.22 9.47 11.37
C PRO A 97 -7.05 10.32 10.88
N ASN A 98 -7.30 11.12 9.87
CA ASN A 98 -6.32 12.08 9.31
C ASN A 98 -5.11 11.45 8.65
N LEU A 99 -5.12 10.14 8.43
CA LEU A 99 -4.03 9.44 7.79
C LEU A 99 -4.16 9.47 6.27
N LEU A 100 -5.37 9.26 5.77
CA LEU A 100 -5.67 9.28 4.35
C LEU A 100 -6.87 10.19 4.09
N THR A 101 -6.85 10.87 2.95
CA THR A 101 -8.03 11.54 2.45
C THR A 101 -8.77 10.55 1.57
N ILE A 102 -9.97 10.16 1.97
CA ILE A 102 -10.77 9.19 1.23
C ILE A 102 -11.62 9.93 0.21
N ILE A 103 -11.51 9.53 -1.04
CA ILE A 103 -12.20 10.15 -2.17
C ILE A 103 -13.00 9.08 -2.90
N GLU A 104 -14.25 9.36 -3.15
CA GLU A 104 -15.10 8.44 -3.89
C GLU A 104 -14.84 8.59 -5.39
N MET A 105 -14.25 7.58 -6.00
CA MET A 105 -14.05 7.54 -7.45
C MET A 105 -15.14 6.71 -8.10
N GLN A 106 -15.43 5.57 -7.53
CA GLN A 106 -16.53 4.71 -7.94
C GLN A 106 -17.14 4.05 -6.71
N LYS A 107 -18.33 3.49 -6.87
CA LYS A 107 -18.90 2.71 -5.77
C LYS A 107 -18.12 1.42 -5.60
N GLY A 108 -17.83 1.06 -4.37
CA GLY A 108 -17.10 -0.16 -4.07
C GLY A 108 -16.69 -0.21 -2.62
N ASP A 109 -16.08 -1.34 -2.26
CA ASP A 109 -15.67 -1.60 -0.90
C ASP A 109 -14.14 -1.74 -0.78
N CYS A 110 -13.40 -1.35 -1.80
CA CYS A 110 -11.95 -1.40 -1.79
C CYS A 110 -11.39 -0.03 -2.10
N ALA A 111 -10.08 0.14 -1.90
CA ALA A 111 -9.47 1.45 -2.07
C ALA A 111 -8.12 1.36 -2.76
N LEU A 112 -7.87 2.33 -3.63
CA LEU A 112 -6.59 2.52 -4.30
C LEU A 112 -5.80 3.59 -3.57
N TYR A 113 -4.52 3.33 -3.38
CA TYR A 113 -3.61 4.35 -2.88
C TYR A 113 -3.19 5.26 -4.02
N ALA A 114 -3.14 6.54 -3.77
CA ALA A 114 -2.55 7.53 -4.68
C ALA A 114 -1.83 8.59 -3.87
N SER A 115 -0.80 9.19 -4.46
CA SER A 115 -0.08 10.27 -3.77
C SER A 115 -1.01 11.46 -3.60
N SER A 116 -0.91 12.20 -2.61
CA SER A 116 -0.12 12.19 -1.40
C SER A 116 -1.05 11.78 -0.27
N PHE A 117 -0.99 10.52 0.13
CA PHE A 117 -1.83 9.95 1.18
C PHE A 117 -3.32 10.08 0.89
N LYS A 118 -3.73 9.63 -0.29
CA LYS A 118 -5.13 9.59 -0.71
C LYS A 118 -5.57 8.15 -0.90
N GLY A 119 -6.83 7.89 -0.57
CA GLY A 119 -7.45 6.61 -0.84
C GLY A 119 -8.67 6.81 -1.72
N TYR A 120 -8.67 6.19 -2.90
CA TYR A 120 -9.78 6.29 -3.85
C TYR A 120 -10.63 5.05 -3.76
N ILE A 121 -11.91 5.25 -3.47
CA ILE A 121 -12.88 4.15 -3.39
C ILE A 121 -13.08 3.57 -4.78
N GLU A 122 -12.99 2.25 -4.88
CA GLU A 122 -13.12 1.57 -6.15
C GLU A 122 -13.79 0.22 -5.96
N ASN A 123 -14.41 -0.26 -7.03
CA ASN A 123 -15.00 -1.58 -7.06
C ASN A 123 -13.88 -2.63 -7.00
N CYS A 124 -14.00 -3.56 -6.05
CA CYS A 124 -12.97 -4.57 -5.80
C CYS A 124 -12.70 -5.48 -6.99
N SER A 125 -13.63 -5.58 -7.93
CA SER A 125 -13.50 -6.44 -9.11
C SER A 125 -12.73 -5.81 -10.26
N ILE A 126 -12.40 -4.54 -10.17
CA ILE A 126 -11.69 -3.83 -11.25
C ILE A 126 -10.21 -4.15 -11.17
N PRO A 127 -9.56 -4.54 -12.27
CA PRO A 127 -8.13 -4.78 -12.26
C PRO A 127 -7.34 -3.49 -12.10
N ASN A 128 -6.35 -3.52 -11.23
CA ASN A 128 -5.41 -2.42 -11.02
C ASN A 128 -4.06 -2.99 -10.63
N THR A 129 -3.02 -2.20 -10.84
CA THR A 129 -1.72 -2.50 -10.25
C THR A 129 -1.83 -2.48 -8.73
N TYR A 130 -0.86 -3.04 -8.03
CA TYR A 130 -0.96 -3.16 -6.58
C TYR A 130 0.41 -3.08 -5.92
N ILE A 131 0.39 -2.77 -4.62
CA ILE A 131 1.60 -2.64 -3.81
C ILE A 131 1.54 -3.67 -2.69
N CYS A 132 2.58 -4.50 -2.59
CA CYS A 132 2.74 -5.41 -1.45
C CYS A 132 3.72 -4.82 -0.44
N MET A 133 3.56 -5.20 0.82
CA MET A 133 4.35 -4.67 1.91
C MET A 133 4.63 -5.75 2.95
N GLN A 134 5.87 -5.75 3.47
CA GLN A 134 6.26 -6.50 4.65
C GLN A 134 6.90 -5.56 5.64
N ARG A 135 6.64 -5.77 6.91
CA ARG A 135 7.35 -5.03 7.95
C ARG A 135 8.48 -5.90 8.47
N THR A 136 9.64 -5.30 8.68
CA THR A 136 10.81 -6.04 9.16
C THR A 136 10.87 -6.14 10.67
N VAL A 137 10.03 -5.40 11.36
CA VAL A 137 9.95 -5.45 12.83
C VAL A 137 8.53 -5.63 13.30
#